data_c6c7199ab9ac34753414cdecb35c0888
#
_entry.id   c6c7199ab9ac34753414cdecb35c0888
#
_cell.length_a   1.000
_cell.length_b   1.000
_cell.length_c   1.000
_cell.angle_alpha   90.00
_cell.angle_beta   90.00
_cell.angle_gamma   90.00
#
_symmetry.space_group_name_H-M   'P 1'
#
loop_
_entity.id
_entity.type
_entity.pdbx_description
1 polymer ?
#
loop_
_entity_poly.entity_id
_entity_poly.type
_entity_poly.pdbx_seq_one_letter_code
_entity_poly.pdbx_strand_id
1 'polypeptide(L)'
;MSSRPLETALEASFDQLSAAVAADVGVAIARPDRTYSLGRWWSGVAWSTIKVPLAIAALRSDWLRAKDLAVKAITESDNRASEQLWSHLGDPEEAARRVQGVIAEGGDTATVVESRRLRRGYTAFGQTQWTLQRQARFAAELASIPGSADVIDLMQRLTSGHRWGLAAKGFAAKGGWGPGTNGDYLVRQFGIVPTPSGHWGVALAARVHDGVLETGVDVVNTMSDWVLSRLPGLARY
;
A
#
# COMPACT_ATOMS: atom_id res chain seq x y z
N MET A 1 -22.30 22.66 -0.06
CA MET A 1 -23.14 21.66 0.64
C MET A 1 -22.24 20.93 1.62
N SER A 2 -22.71 20.67 2.85
CA SER A 2 -21.87 20.12 3.93
C SER A 2 -21.43 18.68 3.62
N SER A 3 -20.12 18.38 3.74
CA SER A 3 -19.54 17.04 3.60
C SER A 3 -19.94 16.06 4.71
N ARG A 4 -20.44 16.59 5.82
CA ARG A 4 -20.77 15.86 7.05
C ARG A 4 -21.75 14.68 6.90
N PRO A 5 -22.88 14.79 6.15
CA PRO A 5 -23.78 13.65 5.97
C PRO A 5 -23.17 12.50 5.19
N LEU A 6 -22.28 12.80 4.22
CA LEU A 6 -21.59 11.79 3.42
C LEU A 6 -20.57 11.03 4.28
N GLU A 7 -19.80 11.74 5.10
CA GLU A 7 -18.81 11.14 6.01
C GLU A 7 -19.50 10.22 7.02
N THR A 8 -20.59 10.67 7.64
CA THR A 8 -21.36 9.84 8.59
C THR A 8 -21.94 8.57 7.93
N ALA A 9 -22.43 8.69 6.69
CA ALA A 9 -22.94 7.53 5.95
C ALA A 9 -21.83 6.56 5.56
N LEU A 10 -20.64 7.07 5.22
CA LEU A 10 -19.47 6.27 4.90
C LEU A 10 -18.97 5.52 6.14
N GLU A 11 -18.88 6.20 7.29
CA GLU A 11 -18.52 5.63 8.59
C GLU A 11 -19.47 4.50 8.97
N ALA A 12 -20.78 4.76 9.00
CA ALA A 12 -21.79 3.77 9.35
C ALA A 12 -21.75 2.53 8.44
N SER A 13 -21.54 2.74 7.13
CA SER A 13 -21.40 1.65 6.16
C SER A 13 -20.14 0.82 6.37
N PHE A 14 -19.02 1.47 6.75
CA PHE A 14 -17.76 0.76 7.04
C PHE A 14 -17.84 0.01 8.37
N ASP A 15 -18.51 0.56 9.37
CA ASP A 15 -18.75 -0.11 10.66
C ASP A 15 -19.55 -1.40 10.47
N GLN A 16 -20.55 -1.41 9.57
CA GLN A 16 -21.28 -2.63 9.21
C GLN A 16 -20.36 -3.68 8.58
N LEU A 17 -19.47 -3.28 7.64
CA LEU A 17 -18.49 -4.20 7.07
C LEU A 17 -17.54 -4.72 8.14
N SER A 18 -17.00 -3.83 8.97
CA SER A 18 -16.06 -4.17 10.05
C SER A 18 -16.66 -5.18 11.04
N ALA A 19 -17.97 -5.05 11.35
CA ALA A 19 -18.67 -5.98 12.22
C ALA A 19 -18.93 -7.35 11.57
N ALA A 20 -18.92 -7.43 10.25
CA ALA A 20 -19.21 -8.66 9.50
C ALA A 20 -17.95 -9.51 9.22
N VAL A 21 -16.74 -8.99 9.49
CA VAL A 21 -15.47 -9.69 9.22
C VAL A 21 -14.75 -10.02 10.53
N ALA A 22 -14.07 -11.17 10.56
CA ALA A 22 -13.30 -11.62 11.73
C ALA A 22 -11.86 -11.06 11.71
N ALA A 23 -11.73 -9.73 11.65
CA ALA A 23 -10.44 -9.04 11.58
C ALA A 23 -10.55 -7.61 12.13
N ASP A 24 -9.43 -7.07 12.61
CA ASP A 24 -9.30 -5.63 12.77
C ASP A 24 -9.00 -5.01 11.40
N VAL A 25 -9.89 -4.19 10.90
CA VAL A 25 -9.79 -3.61 9.57
C VAL A 25 -9.63 -2.10 9.59
N GLY A 26 -9.01 -1.60 8.55
CA GLY A 26 -8.90 -0.17 8.30
C GLY A 26 -8.77 0.14 6.82
N VAL A 27 -9.30 1.28 6.43
CA VAL A 27 -9.23 1.81 5.08
C VAL A 27 -8.88 3.29 5.10
N ALA A 28 -8.07 3.72 4.16
CA ALA A 28 -7.92 5.12 3.83
C ALA A 28 -8.11 5.32 2.32
N ILE A 29 -8.82 6.38 1.97
CA ILE A 29 -9.12 6.78 0.60
C ILE A 29 -8.70 8.24 0.46
N ALA A 30 -7.81 8.56 -0.45
CA ALA A 30 -7.22 9.89 -0.57
C ALA A 30 -7.25 10.43 -2.00
N ARG A 31 -7.38 11.75 -2.08
CA ARG A 31 -7.02 12.62 -3.19
C ARG A 31 -6.04 13.67 -2.67
N PRO A 32 -5.40 14.47 -3.54
CA PRO A 32 -4.48 15.52 -3.09
C PRO A 32 -5.08 16.47 -2.05
N ASP A 33 -6.36 16.81 -2.19
CA ASP A 33 -7.10 17.77 -1.37
C ASP A 33 -7.89 17.16 -0.21
N ARG A 34 -8.04 15.83 -0.16
CA ARG A 34 -8.97 15.17 0.77
C ARG A 34 -8.54 13.75 1.12
N THR A 35 -8.78 13.36 2.38
CA THR A 35 -8.53 12.00 2.85
C THR A 35 -9.65 11.54 3.78
N TYR A 36 -10.18 10.34 3.53
CA TYR A 36 -11.07 9.61 4.42
C TYR A 36 -10.28 8.47 5.07
N SER A 37 -10.44 8.26 6.37
CA SER A 37 -9.78 7.19 7.11
C SER A 37 -10.77 6.56 8.08
N LEU A 38 -11.02 5.27 7.96
CA LEU A 38 -12.05 4.53 8.67
C LEU A 38 -11.52 3.24 9.26
N GLY A 39 -12.15 2.77 10.32
CA GLY A 39 -11.82 1.52 10.99
C GLY A 39 -10.81 1.68 12.11
N ARG A 40 -10.60 0.57 12.85
CA ARG A 40 -9.76 0.55 14.06
C ARG A 40 -8.29 0.33 13.76
N TRP A 41 -7.97 -0.36 12.65
CA TRP A 41 -6.60 -0.56 12.23
C TRP A 41 -6.15 0.59 11.32
N TRP A 42 -5.19 1.38 11.75
CA TRP A 42 -4.75 2.58 11.04
C TRP A 42 -3.25 2.63 10.74
N SER A 43 -2.43 1.81 11.42
CA SER A 43 -0.98 1.82 11.26
C SER A 43 -0.36 0.45 11.54
N GLY A 44 0.74 0.16 10.88
CA GLY A 44 1.56 -1.02 11.09
C GLY A 44 2.68 -1.15 10.07
N VAL A 45 3.41 -2.23 10.13
CA VAL A 45 4.54 -2.50 9.24
C VAL A 45 4.11 -2.56 7.78
N ALA A 46 4.91 -1.94 6.92
CA ALA A 46 4.61 -1.79 5.49
C ALA A 46 4.62 -3.13 4.73
N TRP A 47 5.40 -4.09 5.20
CA TRP A 47 5.67 -5.33 4.47
C TRP A 47 6.10 -5.02 3.02
N SER A 48 5.62 -5.81 2.06
CA SER A 48 5.99 -5.63 0.65
C SER A 48 5.37 -4.42 -0.04
N THR A 49 4.53 -3.63 0.61
CA THR A 49 4.02 -2.39 0.03
C THR A 49 5.13 -1.34 -0.14
N ILE A 50 6.16 -1.36 0.69
CA ILE A 50 7.33 -0.47 0.62
C ILE A 50 8.19 -0.71 -0.64
N LYS A 51 8.01 -1.84 -1.32
CA LYS A 51 8.75 -2.17 -2.55
C LYS A 51 8.44 -1.21 -3.70
N VAL A 52 7.28 -0.53 -3.66
CA VAL A 52 6.92 0.47 -4.67
C VAL A 52 7.86 1.67 -4.63
N PRO A 53 7.97 2.43 -3.54
CA PRO A 53 8.95 3.53 -3.48
C PRO A 53 10.39 3.05 -3.58
N LEU A 54 10.73 1.83 -3.11
CA LEU A 54 12.05 1.23 -3.29
C LEU A 54 12.38 1.03 -4.77
N ALA A 55 11.47 0.45 -5.56
CA ALA A 55 11.69 0.24 -6.99
C ALA A 55 11.85 1.57 -7.74
N ILE A 56 11.04 2.58 -7.41
CA ILE A 56 11.17 3.93 -8.00
C ILE A 56 12.54 4.53 -7.69
N ALA A 57 12.99 4.48 -6.43
CA ALA A 57 14.30 5.00 -6.04
C ALA A 57 15.45 4.28 -6.77
N ALA A 58 15.36 2.96 -6.89
CA ALA A 58 16.39 2.15 -7.53
C ALA A 58 16.46 2.37 -9.06
N LEU A 59 15.29 2.42 -9.74
CA LEU A 59 15.21 2.72 -11.18
C LEU A 59 15.76 4.10 -11.52
N ARG A 60 15.52 5.10 -10.68
CA ARG A 60 16.10 6.45 -10.82
C ARG A 60 17.60 6.48 -10.64
N SER A 61 18.12 5.65 -9.73
CA SER A 61 19.55 5.59 -9.44
C SER A 61 20.35 4.94 -10.56
N ASP A 62 19.88 3.79 -11.07
CA ASP A 62 20.51 3.05 -12.17
C ASP A 62 19.46 2.14 -12.83
N TRP A 63 18.84 2.64 -13.90
CA TRP A 63 17.76 1.93 -14.59
C TRP A 63 18.21 0.57 -15.14
N LEU A 64 19.42 0.50 -15.73
CA LEU A 64 19.91 -0.73 -16.35
C LEU A 64 20.11 -1.85 -15.33
N ARG A 65 20.62 -1.52 -14.15
CA ARG A 65 20.84 -2.50 -13.08
C ARG A 65 19.55 -2.84 -12.31
N ALA A 66 18.58 -1.93 -12.27
CA ALA A 66 17.40 -2.08 -11.44
C ALA A 66 16.19 -2.70 -12.16
N LYS A 67 16.04 -2.54 -13.48
CA LYS A 67 14.83 -2.89 -14.23
C LYS A 67 14.34 -4.33 -14.01
N ASP A 68 15.23 -5.32 -14.17
CA ASP A 68 14.84 -6.74 -14.05
C ASP A 68 14.55 -7.14 -12.59
N LEU A 69 15.23 -6.50 -11.64
CA LEU A 69 14.98 -6.67 -10.22
C LEU A 69 13.66 -6.02 -9.82
N ALA A 70 13.33 -4.84 -10.36
CA ALA A 70 12.07 -4.16 -10.12
C ALA A 70 10.87 -4.99 -10.62
N VAL A 71 11.00 -5.64 -11.79
CA VAL A 71 9.99 -6.58 -12.28
C VAL A 71 9.71 -7.63 -11.23
N LYS A 72 10.71 -8.37 -10.75
CA LYS A 72 10.52 -9.43 -9.74
C LYS A 72 10.02 -8.89 -8.40
N ALA A 73 10.61 -7.78 -7.94
CA ALA A 73 10.24 -7.15 -6.67
C ALA A 73 8.76 -6.73 -6.63
N ILE A 74 8.22 -6.23 -7.74
CA ILE A 74 6.84 -5.75 -7.80
C ILE A 74 5.88 -6.86 -8.19
N THR A 75 6.13 -7.58 -9.31
CA THR A 75 5.15 -8.53 -9.86
C THR A 75 5.08 -9.84 -9.08
N GLU A 76 6.20 -10.31 -8.54
CA GLU A 76 6.31 -11.56 -7.76
C GLU A 76 6.50 -11.30 -6.26
N SER A 77 6.60 -10.03 -5.86
CA SER A 77 6.92 -9.65 -4.48
C SER A 77 8.23 -10.29 -3.96
N ASP A 78 9.19 -10.54 -4.85
CA ASP A 78 10.44 -11.22 -4.54
C ASP A 78 11.29 -10.41 -3.54
N ASN A 79 11.64 -11.05 -2.41
CA ASN A 79 12.41 -10.39 -1.35
C ASN A 79 13.89 -10.28 -1.73
N ARG A 80 14.45 -11.28 -2.45
CA ARG A 80 15.86 -11.26 -2.85
C ARG A 80 16.13 -10.15 -3.86
N ALA A 81 15.26 -9.99 -4.85
CA ALA A 81 15.33 -8.89 -5.80
C ALA A 81 15.21 -7.54 -5.08
N SER A 82 14.31 -7.44 -4.10
CA SER A 82 14.13 -6.21 -3.31
C SER A 82 15.35 -5.86 -2.46
N GLU A 83 16.00 -6.85 -1.84
CA GLU A 83 17.26 -6.65 -1.10
C GLU A 83 18.39 -6.21 -2.02
N GLN A 84 18.44 -6.71 -3.26
CA GLN A 84 19.41 -6.25 -4.26
C GLN A 84 19.14 -4.80 -4.68
N LEU A 85 17.87 -4.43 -4.94
CA LEU A 85 17.51 -3.03 -5.20
C LEU A 85 17.94 -2.12 -4.04
N TRP A 86 17.67 -2.56 -2.80
CA TRP A 86 18.07 -1.84 -1.60
C TRP A 86 19.57 -1.64 -1.52
N SER A 87 20.38 -2.70 -1.74
CA SER A 87 21.84 -2.63 -1.71
C SER A 87 22.46 -1.77 -2.82
N HIS A 88 21.76 -1.62 -3.96
CA HIS A 88 22.19 -0.72 -5.03
C HIS A 88 22.03 0.76 -4.68
N LEU A 89 21.22 1.08 -3.68
CA LEU A 89 21.01 2.45 -3.23
C LEU A 89 22.09 2.96 -2.27
N GLY A 90 22.98 2.08 -1.76
CA GLY A 90 24.06 2.41 -0.85
C GLY A 90 24.01 1.59 0.44
N ASP A 91 24.58 2.14 1.52
CA ASP A 91 24.42 1.57 2.84
C ASP A 91 22.95 1.64 3.33
N PRO A 92 22.59 0.92 4.40
CA PRO A 92 21.18 0.86 4.82
C PRO A 92 20.56 2.22 5.13
N GLU A 93 21.30 3.15 5.70
CA GLU A 93 20.83 4.50 6.05
C GLU A 93 20.63 5.35 4.79
N GLU A 94 21.54 5.25 3.82
CA GLU A 94 21.42 5.95 2.53
C GLU A 94 20.24 5.39 1.72
N ALA A 95 20.09 4.06 1.66
CA ALA A 95 18.98 3.41 1.01
C ALA A 95 17.64 3.85 1.61
N ALA A 96 17.55 3.89 2.95
CA ALA A 96 16.37 4.37 3.66
C ALA A 96 16.04 5.83 3.30
N ARG A 97 17.05 6.71 3.28
CA ARG A 97 16.85 8.13 2.91
C ARG A 97 16.35 8.30 1.48
N ARG A 98 16.88 7.53 0.52
CA ARG A 98 16.44 7.59 -0.89
C ARG A 98 15.01 7.11 -1.06
N VAL A 99 14.64 6.00 -0.42
CA VAL A 99 13.26 5.49 -0.44
C VAL A 99 12.30 6.46 0.25
N GLN A 100 12.71 7.03 1.39
CA GLN A 100 11.93 8.04 2.10
C GLN A 100 11.74 9.32 1.27
N GLY A 101 12.74 9.71 0.46
CA GLY A 101 12.63 10.81 -0.49
C GLY A 101 11.50 10.60 -1.50
N VAL A 102 11.37 9.39 -2.05
CA VAL A 102 10.25 9.04 -2.95
C VAL A 102 8.90 9.10 -2.23
N ILE A 103 8.84 8.63 -0.98
CA ILE A 103 7.62 8.69 -0.15
C ILE A 103 7.24 10.15 0.09
N ALA A 104 8.22 11.02 0.37
CA ALA A 104 8.01 12.44 0.61
C ALA A 104 7.49 13.18 -0.64
N GLU A 105 7.96 12.83 -1.83
CA GLU A 105 7.45 13.36 -3.10
C GLU A 105 5.95 13.02 -3.31
N GLY A 106 5.48 11.90 -2.76
CA GLY A 106 4.07 11.52 -2.72
C GLY A 106 3.29 12.16 -1.57
N GLY A 107 3.81 13.23 -0.95
CA GLY A 107 3.12 13.99 0.09
C GLY A 107 3.20 13.43 1.51
N ASP A 108 4.00 12.37 1.73
CA ASP A 108 4.22 11.80 3.07
C ASP A 108 5.62 12.13 3.59
N THR A 109 5.75 13.28 4.24
CA THR A 109 7.02 13.76 4.82
C THR A 109 7.31 13.23 6.23
N ALA A 110 6.44 12.38 6.78
CA ALA A 110 6.53 11.97 8.17
C ALA A 110 6.82 10.47 8.36
N THR A 111 6.68 9.64 7.33
CA THR A 111 7.08 8.23 7.41
C THR A 111 8.60 8.13 7.35
N VAL A 112 9.18 7.47 8.35
CA VAL A 112 10.61 7.17 8.43
C VAL A 112 10.82 5.73 7.97
N VAL A 113 11.62 5.56 6.92
CA VAL A 113 11.93 4.23 6.37
C VAL A 113 12.92 3.52 7.28
N GLU A 114 12.59 2.30 7.68
CA GLU A 114 13.43 1.52 8.59
C GLU A 114 14.67 0.96 7.86
N SER A 115 15.85 1.28 8.39
CA SER A 115 17.14 0.80 7.88
C SER A 115 17.68 -0.41 8.63
N ARG A 116 17.20 -0.66 9.86
CA ARG A 116 17.69 -1.71 10.75
C ARG A 116 16.87 -2.99 10.60
N ARG A 117 17.50 -4.13 10.68
CA ARG A 117 16.81 -5.44 10.74
C ARG A 117 16.22 -5.68 12.12
N LEU A 118 15.02 -5.17 12.38
CA LEU A 118 14.32 -5.31 13.65
C LEU A 118 13.87 -6.75 13.95
N ARG A 119 13.62 -7.54 12.91
CA ARG A 119 13.18 -8.94 13.02
C ARG A 119 14.06 -9.83 12.15
N ARG A 120 14.63 -10.88 12.74
CA ARG A 120 15.43 -11.89 12.01
C ARG A 120 14.57 -12.57 10.94
N GLY A 121 15.10 -12.70 9.71
CA GLY A 121 14.41 -13.34 8.59
C GLY A 121 13.54 -12.39 7.75
N TYR A 122 13.40 -11.13 8.18
CA TYR A 122 12.63 -10.13 7.43
C TYR A 122 13.51 -8.98 6.93
N THR A 123 13.08 -8.33 5.86
CA THR A 123 13.78 -7.17 5.30
C THR A 123 13.66 -5.97 6.25
N ALA A 124 14.70 -5.14 6.34
CA ALA A 124 14.68 -3.92 7.15
C ALA A 124 13.55 -2.98 6.70
N PHE A 125 13.56 -2.61 5.43
CA PHE A 125 12.57 -1.71 4.83
C PHE A 125 11.12 -2.19 4.99
N GLY A 126 10.87 -3.50 4.97
CA GLY A 126 9.54 -4.08 5.21
C GLY A 126 8.99 -3.82 6.61
N GLN A 127 9.87 -3.52 7.59
CA GLN A 127 9.47 -3.21 8.97
C GLN A 127 9.13 -1.72 9.18
N THR A 128 9.21 -0.90 8.13
CA THR A 128 8.77 0.50 8.16
C THR A 128 7.34 0.62 8.67
N GLN A 129 7.11 1.45 9.68
CA GLN A 129 5.77 1.78 10.16
C GLN A 129 5.13 2.77 9.18
N TRP A 130 4.00 2.38 8.59
CA TRP A 130 3.32 3.21 7.59
C TRP A 130 1.81 3.24 7.85
N THR A 131 1.27 4.43 8.11
CA THR A 131 -0.17 4.58 8.33
C THR A 131 -0.94 4.43 7.02
N LEU A 132 -2.19 3.95 7.08
CA LEU A 132 -3.04 3.85 5.89
C LEU A 132 -3.29 5.22 5.26
N GLN A 133 -3.51 6.23 6.07
CA GLN A 133 -3.76 7.60 5.60
C GLN A 133 -2.60 8.13 4.76
N ARG A 134 -1.36 7.96 5.23
CA ARG A 134 -0.16 8.39 4.51
C ARG A 134 0.06 7.57 3.25
N GLN A 135 -0.16 6.25 3.34
CA GLN A 135 -0.03 5.35 2.21
C GLN A 135 -1.06 5.64 1.12
N ALA A 136 -2.31 5.99 1.48
CA ALA A 136 -3.34 6.39 0.52
C ALA A 136 -2.98 7.72 -0.16
N ARG A 137 -2.43 8.70 0.59
CA ARG A 137 -1.93 9.96 0.00
C ARG A 137 -0.80 9.71 -0.98
N PHE A 138 0.20 8.91 -0.59
CA PHE A 138 1.27 8.51 -1.48
C PHE A 138 0.73 7.85 -2.76
N ALA A 139 -0.28 6.97 -2.64
CA ALA A 139 -0.91 6.33 -3.79
C ALA A 139 -1.65 7.33 -4.70
N ALA A 140 -2.33 8.34 -4.13
CA ALA A 140 -3.03 9.37 -4.89
C ALA A 140 -2.07 10.20 -5.76
N GLU A 141 -0.88 10.47 -5.25
CA GLU A 141 0.16 11.25 -5.92
C GLU A 141 1.12 10.39 -6.76
N LEU A 142 1.03 9.06 -6.69
CA LEU A 142 2.01 8.15 -7.27
C LEU A 142 2.23 8.39 -8.77
N ALA A 143 1.17 8.69 -9.53
CA ALA A 143 1.29 8.96 -10.96
C ALA A 143 2.02 10.27 -11.29
N SER A 144 2.10 11.20 -10.32
CA SER A 144 2.81 12.48 -10.46
C SER A 144 4.29 12.38 -10.05
N ILE A 145 4.69 11.29 -9.41
CA ILE A 145 6.07 11.09 -8.96
C ILE A 145 6.96 10.76 -10.17
N PRO A 146 8.03 11.52 -10.45
CA PRO A 146 8.91 11.23 -11.57
C PRO A 146 9.43 9.78 -11.54
N GLY A 147 9.44 9.08 -12.66
CA GLY A 147 9.92 7.69 -12.78
C GLY A 147 9.00 6.63 -12.17
N SER A 148 7.78 6.97 -11.75
CA SER A 148 6.81 6.01 -11.22
C SER A 148 6.09 5.20 -12.30
N ALA A 149 6.05 5.67 -13.53
CA ALA A 149 5.24 5.08 -14.61
C ALA A 149 5.55 3.59 -14.83
N ASP A 150 6.84 3.22 -14.90
CA ASP A 150 7.26 1.82 -15.05
C ASP A 150 6.78 0.95 -13.87
N VAL A 151 6.85 1.49 -12.65
CA VAL A 151 6.44 0.77 -11.44
C VAL A 151 4.92 0.62 -11.37
N ILE A 152 4.15 1.64 -11.77
CA ILE A 152 2.69 1.58 -11.87
C ILE A 152 2.28 0.49 -12.89
N ASP A 153 2.96 0.43 -14.03
CA ASP A 153 2.72 -0.60 -15.03
C ASP A 153 3.02 -2.02 -14.48
N LEU A 154 4.10 -2.19 -13.70
CA LEU A 154 4.38 -3.43 -13.01
C LEU A 154 3.31 -3.80 -11.96
N MET A 155 2.77 -2.81 -11.24
CA MET A 155 1.66 -3.01 -10.29
C MET A 155 0.37 -3.49 -10.95
N GLN A 156 0.17 -3.24 -12.24
CA GLN A 156 -0.96 -3.79 -13.03
C GLN A 156 -0.71 -5.23 -13.50
N ARG A 157 0.55 -5.67 -13.54
CA ARG A 157 0.97 -6.96 -14.08
C ARG A 157 1.45 -7.96 -13.02
N LEU A 158 0.85 -7.90 -11.82
CA LEU A 158 1.17 -8.86 -10.76
C LEU A 158 0.91 -10.31 -11.21
N THR A 159 1.73 -11.23 -10.74
CA THR A 159 1.49 -12.68 -10.91
C THR A 159 0.18 -13.11 -10.26
N SER A 160 -0.38 -14.22 -10.68
CA SER A 160 -1.72 -14.67 -10.24
C SER A 160 -1.86 -14.80 -8.72
N GLY A 161 -0.82 -15.29 -8.03
CA GLY A 161 -0.82 -15.42 -6.56
C GLY A 161 -0.83 -14.09 -5.79
N HIS A 162 -0.55 -12.97 -6.47
CA HIS A 162 -0.54 -11.63 -5.87
C HIS A 162 -1.69 -10.74 -6.35
N ARG A 163 -2.58 -11.30 -7.21
CA ARG A 163 -3.69 -10.57 -7.83
C ARG A 163 -4.98 -10.70 -7.04
N TRP A 164 -5.02 -10.11 -5.85
CA TRP A 164 -6.17 -10.02 -4.95
C TRP A 164 -6.50 -8.56 -4.61
N GLY A 165 -7.60 -8.30 -3.93
CA GLY A 165 -8.04 -6.96 -3.57
C GLY A 165 -8.26 -6.06 -4.79
N LEU A 166 -7.70 -4.86 -4.79
CA LEU A 166 -7.75 -3.92 -5.90
C LEU A 166 -7.11 -4.48 -7.17
N ALA A 167 -6.03 -5.26 -7.04
CA ALA A 167 -5.36 -5.88 -8.19
C ALA A 167 -6.25 -6.90 -8.91
N ALA A 168 -7.11 -7.64 -8.20
CA ALA A 168 -8.09 -8.55 -8.79
C ALA A 168 -9.16 -7.81 -9.61
N LYS A 169 -9.36 -6.51 -9.34
CA LYS A 169 -10.29 -5.63 -10.05
C LYS A 169 -9.63 -4.87 -11.21
N GLY A 170 -8.37 -5.19 -11.53
CA GLY A 170 -7.63 -4.58 -12.64
C GLY A 170 -6.93 -3.27 -12.33
N PHE A 171 -6.88 -2.86 -11.06
CA PHE A 171 -6.19 -1.63 -10.66
C PHE A 171 -4.71 -1.88 -10.35
N ALA A 172 -3.88 -0.86 -10.58
CA ALA A 172 -2.48 -0.89 -10.14
C ALA A 172 -2.43 -0.92 -8.62
N ALA A 173 -1.93 -2.02 -8.05
CA ALA A 173 -1.89 -2.21 -6.61
C ALA A 173 -0.65 -3.01 -6.16
N LYS A 174 -0.26 -2.87 -4.89
CA LYS A 174 0.80 -3.67 -4.28
C LYS A 174 0.38 -4.15 -2.91
N GLY A 175 0.41 -5.45 -2.73
CA GLY A 175 0.18 -6.11 -1.45
C GLY A 175 1.43 -6.22 -0.59
N GLY A 176 1.19 -6.37 0.71
CA GLY A 176 2.19 -6.70 1.71
C GLY A 176 1.52 -7.49 2.83
N TRP A 177 2.20 -8.52 3.34
CA TRP A 177 1.65 -9.39 4.37
C TRP A 177 2.74 -10.03 5.22
N GLY A 178 2.37 -10.44 6.41
CA GLY A 178 3.24 -11.18 7.30
C GLY A 178 2.68 -11.35 8.69
N PRO A 179 3.28 -12.26 9.47
CA PRO A 179 2.84 -12.57 10.82
C PRO A 179 3.15 -11.42 11.78
N GLY A 180 2.22 -11.15 12.66
CA GLY A 180 2.45 -10.34 13.85
C GLY A 180 3.29 -11.09 14.89
N THR A 181 3.40 -10.53 16.09
CA THR A 181 4.16 -11.12 17.20
C THR A 181 3.29 -11.99 18.10
N ASN A 182 1.96 -11.88 17.98
CA ASN A 182 1.00 -12.52 18.89
C ASN A 182 0.15 -13.60 18.19
N GLY A 183 0.65 -14.17 17.08
CA GLY A 183 -0.06 -15.18 16.32
C GLY A 183 -1.09 -14.63 15.34
N ASP A 184 -1.26 -13.32 15.29
CA ASP A 184 -2.06 -12.62 14.28
C ASP A 184 -1.33 -12.54 12.93
N TYR A 185 -2.05 -12.19 11.87
CA TYR A 185 -1.47 -12.01 10.54
C TYR A 185 -2.00 -10.72 9.92
N LEU A 186 -1.09 -9.88 9.42
CA LEU A 186 -1.44 -8.65 8.75
C LEU A 186 -1.41 -8.85 7.24
N VAL A 187 -2.51 -8.52 6.58
CA VAL A 187 -2.61 -8.40 5.11
C VAL A 187 -2.99 -6.97 4.79
N ARG A 188 -2.20 -6.31 3.96
CA ARG A 188 -2.47 -4.94 3.52
C ARG A 188 -2.21 -4.77 2.04
N GLN A 189 -2.85 -3.80 1.44
CA GLN A 189 -2.67 -3.44 0.04
C GLN A 189 -2.88 -1.93 -0.13
N PHE A 190 -2.14 -1.31 -1.03
CA PHE A 190 -2.52 -0.01 -1.55
C PHE A 190 -2.53 -0.02 -3.08
N GLY A 191 -3.25 0.91 -3.66
CA GLY A 191 -3.35 1.04 -5.11
C GLY A 191 -3.93 2.36 -5.56
N ILE A 192 -3.98 2.51 -6.88
CA ILE A 192 -4.50 3.68 -7.58
C ILE A 192 -5.79 3.28 -8.27
N VAL A 193 -6.85 4.05 -8.02
CA VAL A 193 -8.13 3.91 -8.72
C VAL A 193 -8.36 5.15 -9.57
N PRO A 194 -8.20 5.07 -10.91
CA PRO A 194 -8.46 6.19 -11.79
C PRO A 194 -9.96 6.51 -11.85
N THR A 195 -10.29 7.80 -11.90
CA THR A 195 -11.64 8.30 -12.08
C THR A 195 -11.62 9.46 -13.07
N PRO A 196 -12.77 9.90 -13.62
CA PRO A 196 -12.82 11.05 -14.53
C PRO A 196 -12.22 12.35 -13.97
N SER A 197 -12.19 12.48 -12.63
CA SER A 197 -11.67 13.66 -11.93
C SER A 197 -10.24 13.51 -11.41
N GLY A 198 -9.50 12.46 -11.83
CA GLY A 198 -8.13 12.16 -11.39
C GLY A 198 -8.00 10.80 -10.71
N HIS A 199 -6.99 10.64 -9.89
CA HIS A 199 -6.71 9.38 -9.21
C HIS A 199 -7.13 9.42 -7.75
N TRP A 200 -7.74 8.32 -7.28
CA TRP A 200 -7.89 8.04 -5.85
C TRP A 200 -6.80 7.07 -5.42
N GLY A 201 -6.09 7.44 -4.38
CA GLY A 201 -5.22 6.51 -3.66
C GLY A 201 -6.04 5.78 -2.61
N VAL A 202 -5.91 4.46 -2.58
CA VAL A 202 -6.62 3.59 -1.63
C VAL A 202 -5.60 2.75 -0.88
N ALA A 203 -5.71 2.70 0.45
CA ALA A 203 -4.92 1.81 1.30
C ALA A 203 -5.86 1.01 2.21
N LEU A 204 -5.67 -0.31 2.24
CA LEU A 204 -6.49 -1.29 2.94
C LEU A 204 -5.61 -2.12 3.88
N ALA A 205 -6.14 -2.50 5.03
CA ALA A 205 -5.50 -3.49 5.88
C ALA A 205 -6.52 -4.32 6.65
N ALA A 206 -6.19 -5.60 6.81
CA ALA A 206 -6.89 -6.56 7.65
C ALA A 206 -5.86 -7.28 8.53
N ARG A 207 -6.04 -7.21 9.85
CA ARG A 207 -5.29 -7.98 10.82
C ARG A 207 -6.19 -9.10 11.32
N VAL A 208 -5.94 -10.32 10.85
CA VAL A 208 -6.70 -11.52 11.22
C VAL A 208 -6.08 -12.19 12.44
N HIS A 209 -6.93 -12.73 13.32
CA HIS A 209 -6.49 -13.30 14.59
C HIS A 209 -6.23 -14.80 14.51
N ASP A 210 -6.63 -15.45 13.40
CA ASP A 210 -6.38 -16.86 13.13
C ASP A 210 -4.97 -17.15 12.57
N GLY A 211 -4.21 -16.11 12.26
CA GLY A 211 -2.86 -16.22 11.70
C GLY A 211 -2.79 -16.67 10.24
N VAL A 212 -3.90 -16.68 9.51
CA VAL A 212 -4.03 -17.25 8.16
C VAL A 212 -4.02 -16.14 7.10
N LEU A 213 -3.12 -16.27 6.12
CA LEU A 213 -2.99 -15.32 5.01
C LEU A 213 -4.28 -15.24 4.18
N GLU A 214 -4.84 -16.38 3.84
CA GLU A 214 -6.04 -16.50 2.97
C GLU A 214 -7.23 -15.78 3.59
N THR A 215 -7.45 -15.91 4.90
CA THR A 215 -8.49 -15.18 5.62
C THR A 215 -8.30 -13.66 5.48
N GLY A 216 -7.07 -13.18 5.61
CA GLY A 216 -6.77 -11.76 5.45
C GLY A 216 -6.98 -11.27 4.01
N VAL A 217 -6.63 -12.10 3.02
CA VAL A 217 -6.88 -11.80 1.59
C VAL A 217 -8.38 -11.69 1.30
N ASP A 218 -9.19 -12.59 1.82
CA ASP A 218 -10.65 -12.57 1.63
C ASP A 218 -11.29 -11.31 2.24
N VAL A 219 -10.80 -10.90 3.41
CA VAL A 219 -11.23 -9.64 4.02
C VAL A 219 -10.83 -8.45 3.15
N VAL A 220 -9.60 -8.40 2.63
CA VAL A 220 -9.15 -7.31 1.74
C VAL A 220 -9.92 -7.31 0.41
N ASN A 221 -10.31 -8.48 -0.13
CA ASN A 221 -11.19 -8.58 -1.29
C ASN A 221 -12.55 -7.91 -1.00
N THR A 222 -13.17 -8.25 0.13
CA THR A 222 -14.44 -7.66 0.58
C THR A 222 -14.34 -6.15 0.77
N MET A 223 -13.26 -5.67 1.39
CA MET A 223 -12.99 -4.24 1.57
C MET A 223 -12.79 -3.52 0.23
N SER A 224 -12.15 -4.16 -0.74
CA SER A 224 -11.95 -3.59 -2.08
C SER A 224 -13.28 -3.40 -2.81
N ASP A 225 -14.18 -4.37 -2.73
CA ASP A 225 -15.53 -4.26 -3.29
C ASP A 225 -16.33 -3.12 -2.61
N TRP A 226 -16.22 -3.02 -1.29
CA TRP A 226 -16.85 -1.95 -0.54
C TRP A 226 -16.34 -0.57 -1.00
N VAL A 227 -15.00 -0.36 -1.08
CA VAL A 227 -14.41 0.90 -1.54
C VAL A 227 -14.89 1.25 -2.93
N LEU A 228 -14.79 0.33 -3.88
CA LEU A 228 -15.14 0.58 -5.28
C LEU A 228 -16.61 0.94 -5.45
N SER A 229 -17.49 0.39 -4.63
CA SER A 229 -18.93 0.75 -4.63
C SER A 229 -19.19 2.17 -4.09
N ARG A 230 -18.28 2.76 -3.30
CA ARG A 230 -18.43 4.10 -2.69
C ARG A 230 -17.74 5.21 -3.47
N LEU A 231 -16.67 4.90 -4.20
CA LEU A 231 -15.90 5.91 -4.94
C LEU A 231 -16.73 6.79 -5.89
N PRO A 232 -17.73 6.29 -6.65
CA PRO A 232 -18.56 7.15 -7.49
C PRO A 232 -19.33 8.22 -6.72
N GLY A 233 -19.75 7.91 -5.48
CA GLY A 233 -20.39 8.88 -4.58
C GLY A 233 -19.40 9.93 -4.06
N LEU A 234 -18.18 9.51 -3.71
CA LEU A 234 -17.13 10.42 -3.22
C LEU A 234 -16.61 11.37 -4.31
N ALA A 235 -16.62 10.94 -5.57
CA ALA A 235 -16.13 11.73 -6.71
C ALA A 235 -17.06 12.90 -7.11
N ARG A 236 -18.30 12.94 -6.59
CA ARG A 236 -19.28 13.99 -6.89
C ARG A 236 -19.16 15.22 -5.99
N TYR A 237 -18.35 15.12 -4.95
CA TYR A 237 -18.14 16.17 -3.92
C TYR A 237 -16.66 16.56 -3.83
#